data_a8ee81ae3fe55a29bdc661d82fbebdaa
#
_entry.id   a8ee81ae3fe55a29bdc661d82fbebdaa
#
_cell.length_a   1.000
_cell.length_b   1.000
_cell.length_c   1.000
_cell.angle_alpha   90.00
_cell.angle_beta   90.00
_cell.angle_gamma   90.00
#
_symmetry.space_group_name_H-M   'P 1'
#
loop_
_entity.id
_entity.type
_entity.pdbx_description
1 polymer ?
#
loop_
_entity_poly.entity_id
_entity_poly.type
_entity_poly.pdbx_seq_one_letter_code
_entity_poly.pdbx_strand_id
1 'polypeptide(L)'
;MQNKQLPTGITIQKYKETMLHILERTSPKLTSMEILEAIDYSIQKRYKAGTARLHNNYTKTEVEMDFMKLANDLLGGKAIMTTEGVLFGKHGSVKNPFYNFIQYLADKRDEAKKEMKKYPKGSEQFNAWNLKQLNYKVSANALYGCSGQYSSIFYNLYLCTAITGQGRGCISASITMFEGLLGNNMRFESLTEVLQYIENIVNDQKEERFSKFNDCDVLDRNITIEECYIRIMEICGTKNWIPSEEAREAIWNTICNLNQRCINILYYKNNLYKFCENQRVINLILRMLTKMEEPYLDPNKVPETIDYELKLFKDLIFEYIYYRHMFIDKLPRVYEMQRDIVLITDTDSCIISLDEWYRFVLKYTIGIPMKIKY
;
A
#
# COMPACT_ATOMS: atom_id res chain seq x y z
N MET A 1 9.89 -3.13 -25.08
CA MET A 1 8.77 -2.78 -24.17
C MET A 1 7.48 -3.10 -24.89
N GLN A 2 6.81 -4.17 -24.49
CA GLN A 2 5.53 -4.56 -25.10
C GLN A 2 4.48 -3.52 -24.74
N ASN A 3 3.72 -3.07 -25.75
CA ASN A 3 2.52 -2.25 -25.58
C ASN A 3 1.57 -2.98 -24.60
N LYS A 4 1.62 -2.63 -23.33
CA LYS A 4 0.56 -3.02 -22.38
C LYS A 4 -0.65 -2.16 -22.71
N GLN A 5 -1.56 -2.70 -23.50
CA GLN A 5 -2.90 -2.12 -23.62
C GLN A 5 -3.54 -2.13 -22.23
N LEU A 6 -3.95 -0.96 -21.76
CA LEU A 6 -4.76 -0.86 -20.55
C LEU A 6 -6.04 -1.69 -20.74
N PRO A 7 -6.44 -2.51 -19.79
CA PRO A 7 -7.67 -3.30 -19.87
C PRO A 7 -8.86 -2.33 -19.97
N THR A 8 -9.53 -2.34 -21.13
CA THR A 8 -10.44 -1.27 -21.53
C THR A 8 -11.81 -1.28 -20.85
N GLY A 9 -12.33 -2.43 -20.46
CA GLY A 9 -13.68 -2.52 -19.91
C GLY A 9 -13.79 -2.32 -18.39
N ILE A 10 -13.08 -3.12 -17.63
CA ILE A 10 -13.12 -3.11 -16.16
C ILE A 10 -12.53 -1.81 -15.59
N THR A 11 -11.53 -1.27 -16.26
CA THR A 11 -10.88 -0.01 -15.85
C THR A 11 -11.82 1.20 -15.99
N ILE A 12 -12.67 1.24 -17.03
CA ILE A 12 -13.67 2.31 -17.22
C ILE A 12 -14.75 2.22 -16.17
N GLN A 13 -15.26 1.02 -15.88
CA GLN A 13 -16.27 0.83 -14.85
C GLN A 13 -15.74 1.24 -13.47
N LYS A 14 -14.53 0.81 -13.12
CA LYS A 14 -13.87 1.18 -11.86
C LYS A 14 -13.61 2.69 -11.77
N TYR A 15 -13.22 3.32 -12.87
CA TYR A 15 -13.09 4.78 -12.94
C TYR A 15 -14.42 5.48 -12.66
N LYS A 16 -15.52 5.02 -13.26
CA LYS A 16 -16.85 5.57 -13.02
C LYS A 16 -17.24 5.46 -11.55
N GLU A 17 -17.09 4.30 -10.94
CA GLU A 17 -17.40 4.06 -9.53
C GLU A 17 -16.59 4.98 -8.61
N THR A 18 -15.30 5.10 -8.87
CA THR A 18 -14.40 5.98 -8.08
C THR A 18 -14.80 7.45 -8.23
N MET A 19 -15.06 7.90 -9.45
CA MET A 19 -15.45 9.29 -9.73
C MET A 19 -16.83 9.60 -9.15
N LEU A 20 -17.79 8.68 -9.26
CA LEU A 20 -19.10 8.82 -8.64
C LEU A 20 -18.97 9.07 -7.14
N HIS A 21 -18.22 8.19 -6.45
CA HIS A 21 -18.01 8.30 -5.02
C HIS A 21 -17.34 9.62 -4.58
N ILE A 22 -16.33 10.07 -5.34
CA ILE A 22 -15.66 11.36 -5.05
C ILE A 22 -16.61 12.53 -5.27
N LEU A 23 -17.36 12.53 -6.38
CA LEU A 23 -18.21 13.65 -6.76
C LEU A 23 -19.48 13.75 -5.91
N GLU A 24 -20.07 12.65 -5.45
CA GLU A 24 -21.16 12.65 -4.49
C GLU A 24 -20.80 13.39 -3.19
N ARG A 25 -19.55 13.31 -2.78
CA ARG A 25 -19.06 13.98 -1.55
C ARG A 25 -18.68 15.44 -1.77
N THR A 26 -18.15 15.75 -2.95
CA THR A 26 -17.69 17.11 -3.27
C THR A 26 -18.75 17.97 -3.93
N SER A 27 -19.85 17.38 -4.39
CA SER A 27 -20.92 18.05 -5.10
C SER A 27 -22.30 17.69 -4.52
N PRO A 28 -22.59 18.04 -3.26
CA PRO A 28 -23.80 17.60 -2.55
C PRO A 28 -25.12 18.14 -3.14
N LYS A 29 -25.05 19.00 -4.16
CA LYS A 29 -26.22 19.53 -4.87
C LYS A 29 -26.65 18.70 -6.07
N LEU A 30 -25.84 17.74 -6.48
CA LEU A 30 -26.11 16.87 -7.62
C LEU A 30 -26.58 15.50 -7.15
N THR A 31 -27.51 14.93 -7.86
CA THR A 31 -27.91 13.54 -7.66
C THR A 31 -26.89 12.57 -8.24
N SER A 32 -26.83 11.35 -7.72
CA SER A 32 -25.93 10.30 -8.25
C SER A 32 -26.13 10.07 -9.76
N MET A 33 -27.36 10.26 -10.26
CA MET A 33 -27.71 10.10 -11.67
C MET A 33 -27.11 11.22 -12.54
N GLU A 34 -27.24 12.47 -12.11
CA GLU A 34 -26.62 13.62 -12.79
C GLU A 34 -25.08 13.52 -12.80
N ILE A 35 -24.50 13.03 -11.71
CA ILE A 35 -23.06 12.80 -11.64
C ILE A 35 -22.63 11.69 -12.60
N LEU A 36 -23.35 10.58 -12.68
CA LEU A 36 -23.05 9.49 -13.62
C LEU A 36 -23.18 9.95 -15.08
N GLU A 37 -24.23 10.70 -15.42
CA GLU A 37 -24.39 11.28 -16.75
C GLU A 37 -23.22 12.23 -17.12
N ALA A 38 -22.78 13.06 -16.17
CA ALA A 38 -21.63 13.94 -16.37
C ALA A 38 -20.32 13.16 -16.54
N ILE A 39 -20.14 12.07 -15.80
CA ILE A 39 -18.97 11.17 -15.94
C ILE A 39 -19.00 10.49 -17.30
N ASP A 40 -20.14 9.94 -17.73
CA ASP A 40 -20.30 9.29 -19.03
C ASP A 40 -20.09 10.25 -20.20
N TYR A 41 -20.64 11.44 -20.10
CA TYR A 41 -20.38 12.50 -21.06
C TYR A 41 -18.90 12.88 -21.14
N SER A 42 -18.23 13.03 -20.00
CA SER A 42 -16.79 13.31 -19.92
C SER A 42 -15.95 12.21 -20.57
N ILE A 43 -16.26 10.94 -20.28
CA ILE A 43 -15.57 9.79 -20.86
C ILE A 43 -15.74 9.80 -22.38
N GLN A 44 -16.98 9.93 -22.87
CA GLN A 44 -17.27 9.93 -24.29
C GLN A 44 -16.59 11.10 -25.04
N LYS A 45 -16.58 12.28 -24.42
CA LYS A 45 -15.98 13.48 -25.02
C LYS A 45 -14.46 13.43 -25.03
N ARG A 46 -13.84 12.92 -23.95
CA ARG A 46 -12.37 12.74 -23.86
C ARG A 46 -11.87 11.66 -24.80
N TYR A 47 -12.62 10.60 -24.98
CA TYR A 47 -12.28 9.56 -25.95
C TYR A 47 -12.29 10.08 -27.40
N LYS A 48 -13.09 11.12 -27.68
CA LYS A 48 -13.14 11.77 -28.99
C LYS A 48 -12.14 12.92 -29.15
N ALA A 49 -11.84 13.65 -28.10
CA ALA A 49 -11.02 14.87 -28.14
C ALA A 49 -9.53 14.63 -27.90
N GLY A 50 -9.16 13.58 -27.14
CA GLY A 50 -7.77 13.15 -26.92
C GLY A 50 -6.84 14.18 -26.27
N THR A 51 -7.36 15.30 -25.73
CA THR A 51 -6.53 16.38 -25.17
C THR A 51 -6.70 16.55 -23.68
N ALA A 52 -5.61 16.85 -22.99
CA ALA A 52 -5.56 17.29 -21.60
C ALA A 52 -5.15 18.77 -21.54
N ARG A 53 -5.82 19.56 -20.72
CA ARG A 53 -5.47 20.95 -20.47
C ARG A 53 -4.57 21.02 -19.24
N LEU A 54 -3.37 21.55 -19.40
CA LEU A 54 -2.37 21.71 -18.36
C LEU A 54 -2.20 23.19 -18.07
N HIS A 55 -2.27 23.57 -16.78
CA HIS A 55 -1.95 24.93 -16.35
C HIS A 55 -0.48 25.00 -15.92
N ASN A 56 0.28 25.89 -16.55
CA ASN A 56 1.65 26.16 -16.17
C ASN A 56 1.69 27.22 -15.06
N ASN A 57 2.14 26.81 -13.87
CA ASN A 57 2.15 27.65 -12.69
C ASN A 57 3.16 28.79 -12.74
N TYR A 58 4.24 28.68 -13.53
CA TYR A 58 5.24 29.71 -13.66
C TYR A 58 4.81 30.80 -14.67
N THR A 59 4.39 30.37 -15.83
CA THR A 59 4.00 31.29 -16.91
C THR A 59 2.55 31.76 -16.81
N LYS A 60 1.74 31.13 -15.95
CA LYS A 60 0.29 31.36 -15.82
C LYS A 60 -0.48 31.12 -17.14
N THR A 61 0.07 30.27 -17.99
CA THR A 61 -0.52 29.92 -19.27
C THR A 61 -1.16 28.53 -19.23
N GLU A 62 -2.18 28.32 -20.05
CA GLU A 62 -2.75 27.01 -20.28
C GLU A 62 -2.17 26.41 -21.56
N VAL A 63 -1.86 25.12 -21.52
CA VAL A 63 -1.34 24.36 -22.66
C VAL A 63 -2.23 23.14 -22.85
N GLU A 64 -2.73 22.98 -24.08
CA GLU A 64 -3.38 21.74 -24.46
C GLU A 64 -2.34 20.73 -24.95
N MET A 65 -2.43 19.52 -24.41
CA MET A 65 -1.55 18.41 -24.77
C MET A 65 -2.37 17.20 -25.14
N ASP A 66 -1.94 16.45 -26.12
CA ASP A 66 -2.52 15.15 -26.44
C ASP A 66 -2.46 14.23 -25.21
N PHE A 67 -3.61 13.62 -24.87
CA PHE A 67 -3.73 12.80 -23.66
C PHE A 67 -2.84 11.57 -23.71
N MET A 68 -2.68 10.93 -24.87
CA MET A 68 -1.81 9.78 -25.01
C MET A 68 -0.35 10.15 -24.84
N LYS A 69 0.04 11.34 -25.32
CA LYS A 69 1.38 11.89 -25.10
C LYS A 69 1.64 12.12 -23.61
N LEU A 70 0.68 12.74 -22.90
CA LEU A 70 0.77 12.93 -21.46
C LEU A 70 0.88 11.60 -20.72
N ALA A 71 0.03 10.63 -21.04
CA ALA A 71 0.05 9.30 -20.45
C ALA A 71 1.39 8.59 -20.70
N ASN A 72 1.93 8.67 -21.92
CA ASN A 72 3.23 8.10 -22.27
C ASN A 72 4.39 8.79 -21.51
N ASP A 73 4.31 10.11 -21.34
CA ASP A 73 5.33 10.85 -20.57
C ASP A 73 5.30 10.47 -19.07
N LEU A 74 4.12 10.25 -18.50
CA LEU A 74 3.95 9.76 -17.12
C LEU A 74 4.45 8.31 -16.99
N LEU A 75 4.00 7.41 -17.83
CA LEU A 75 4.40 6.00 -17.82
C LEU A 75 5.88 5.81 -18.16
N GLY A 76 6.43 6.66 -19.03
CA GLY A 76 7.85 6.71 -19.37
C GLY A 76 8.71 7.36 -18.29
N GLY A 77 8.10 7.85 -17.21
CA GLY A 77 8.81 8.45 -16.07
C GLY A 77 9.48 9.79 -16.40
N LYS A 78 8.98 10.53 -17.41
CA LYS A 78 9.45 11.89 -17.71
C LYS A 78 8.84 12.94 -16.78
N ALA A 79 7.66 12.65 -16.24
CA ALA A 79 6.98 13.47 -15.25
C ALA A 79 6.43 12.57 -14.13
N ILE A 80 6.21 13.18 -12.96
CA ILE A 80 5.57 12.57 -11.80
C ILE A 80 4.27 13.33 -11.55
N MET A 81 3.15 12.60 -11.45
CA MET A 81 1.87 13.17 -11.06
C MET A 81 1.58 12.83 -9.61
N THR A 82 1.22 13.82 -8.83
CA THR A 82 0.81 13.63 -7.43
C THR A 82 -0.68 13.29 -7.33
N THR A 83 -1.12 12.91 -6.13
CA THR A 83 -2.52 12.58 -5.84
C THR A 83 -3.49 13.71 -6.15
N GLU A 84 -3.04 14.95 -6.08
CA GLU A 84 -3.81 16.16 -6.39
C GLU A 84 -3.74 16.57 -7.87
N GLY A 85 -3.13 15.74 -8.74
CA GLY A 85 -3.00 16.01 -10.16
C GLY A 85 -1.92 17.02 -10.53
N VAL A 86 -1.05 17.42 -9.59
CA VAL A 86 0.08 18.30 -9.88
C VAL A 86 1.19 17.51 -10.56
N LEU A 87 1.70 18.03 -11.65
CA LEU A 87 2.78 17.44 -12.45
C LEU A 87 4.12 18.06 -12.11
N PHE A 88 5.11 17.21 -11.83
CA PHE A 88 6.49 17.60 -11.64
C PHE A 88 7.39 16.92 -12.69
N GLY A 89 8.37 17.67 -13.20
CA GLY A 89 9.42 17.09 -14.05
C GLY A 89 10.27 16.07 -13.28
N LYS A 90 10.80 15.09 -14.00
CA LYS A 90 11.69 14.09 -13.41
C LYS A 90 12.91 14.77 -12.78
N HIS A 91 13.25 14.35 -11.57
CA HIS A 91 14.47 14.79 -10.89
C HIS A 91 15.72 14.46 -11.74
N GLY A 92 16.65 15.41 -11.82
CA GLY A 92 17.90 15.29 -12.57
C GLY A 92 17.93 15.99 -13.92
N SER A 93 16.77 16.46 -14.44
CA SER A 93 16.73 17.31 -15.66
C SER A 93 17.22 18.73 -15.41
N VAL A 94 17.14 19.22 -14.16
CA VAL A 94 17.62 20.53 -13.72
C VAL A 94 18.24 20.39 -12.34
N LYS A 95 19.42 21.03 -12.12
CA LYS A 95 20.02 21.16 -10.77
C LYS A 95 19.09 22.03 -9.94
N ASN A 96 18.38 21.43 -8.98
CA ASN A 96 17.46 22.13 -8.09
C ASN A 96 18.15 22.39 -6.74
N PRO A 97 18.54 23.65 -6.42
CA PRO A 97 19.20 23.97 -5.17
C PRO A 97 18.36 23.61 -3.93
N PHE A 98 17.04 23.73 -4.03
CA PHE A 98 16.11 23.39 -2.96
C PHE A 98 16.16 21.91 -2.61
N TYR A 99 16.15 21.04 -3.62
CA TYR A 99 16.30 19.60 -3.43
C TYR A 99 17.65 19.25 -2.80
N ASN A 100 18.73 19.82 -3.35
CA ASN A 100 20.09 19.54 -2.86
C ASN A 100 20.24 19.98 -1.39
N PHE A 101 19.60 21.07 -0.99
CA PHE A 101 19.64 21.52 0.39
C PHE A 101 18.83 20.63 1.32
N ILE A 102 17.64 20.16 0.92
CA ILE A 102 16.86 19.19 1.70
C ILE A 102 17.65 17.87 1.84
N GLN A 103 18.26 17.39 0.76
CA GLN A 103 19.08 16.18 0.79
C GLN A 103 20.26 16.33 1.75
N TYR A 104 20.95 17.46 1.69
CA TYR A 104 22.03 17.77 2.63
C TYR A 104 21.57 17.73 4.09
N LEU A 105 20.41 18.33 4.40
CA LEU A 105 19.86 18.31 5.77
C LEU A 105 19.48 16.89 6.21
N ALA A 106 18.92 16.08 5.30
CA ALA A 106 18.58 14.69 5.57
C ALA A 106 19.83 13.85 5.85
N ASP A 107 20.86 13.96 5.01
CA ASP A 107 22.13 13.25 5.16
C ASP A 107 22.82 13.62 6.48
N LYS A 108 22.86 14.92 6.81
CA LYS A 108 23.43 15.42 8.07
C LYS A 108 22.65 14.97 9.31
N ARG A 109 21.33 14.86 9.18
CA ARG A 109 20.50 14.30 10.24
C ARG A 109 20.80 12.82 10.47
N ASP A 110 20.98 12.04 9.41
CA ASP A 110 21.28 10.61 9.52
C ASP A 110 22.69 10.36 10.06
N GLU A 111 23.67 11.17 9.67
CA GLU A 111 25.01 11.17 10.29
C GLU A 111 24.89 11.44 11.81
N ALA A 112 24.16 12.48 12.20
CA ALA A 112 23.99 12.83 13.60
C ALA A 112 23.27 11.73 14.42
N LYS A 113 22.29 11.04 13.81
CA LYS A 113 21.63 9.89 14.45
C LYS A 113 22.57 8.69 14.62
N LYS A 114 23.45 8.44 13.63
CA LYS A 114 24.45 7.36 13.73
C LYS A 114 25.44 7.64 14.85
N GLU A 115 25.92 8.89 14.94
CA GLU A 115 26.81 9.30 16.03
C GLU A 115 26.13 9.22 17.39
N MET A 116 24.89 9.71 17.51
CA MET A 116 24.10 9.65 18.75
C MET A 116 24.01 8.22 19.32
N LYS A 117 23.80 7.22 18.43
CA LYS A 117 23.68 5.81 18.84
C LYS A 117 24.96 5.21 19.44
N LYS A 118 26.11 5.84 19.29
CA LYS A 118 27.40 5.38 19.86
C LYS A 118 27.51 5.65 21.37
N TYR A 119 26.65 6.50 21.91
CA TYR A 119 26.72 6.94 23.30
C TYR A 119 25.50 6.47 24.11
N PRO A 120 25.67 6.22 25.41
CA PRO A 120 24.56 5.85 26.29
C PRO A 120 23.49 6.93 26.35
N LYS A 121 22.21 6.54 26.37
CA LYS A 121 21.10 7.49 26.53
C LYS A 121 21.28 8.32 27.79
N GLY A 122 21.13 9.64 27.68
CA GLY A 122 21.25 10.58 28.78
C GLY A 122 22.68 11.11 29.01
N SER A 123 23.71 10.56 28.35
CA SER A 123 25.04 11.15 28.39
C SER A 123 25.09 12.52 27.71
N GLU A 124 26.06 13.35 28.07
CA GLU A 124 26.24 14.67 27.47
C GLU A 124 26.45 14.57 25.96
N GLN A 125 27.25 13.62 25.51
CA GLN A 125 27.51 13.36 24.09
C GLN A 125 26.23 12.92 23.37
N PHE A 126 25.43 12.02 23.95
CA PHE A 126 24.13 11.62 23.40
C PHE A 126 23.21 12.83 23.22
N ASN A 127 23.11 13.68 24.25
CA ASN A 127 22.24 14.85 24.24
C ASN A 127 22.70 15.89 23.21
N ALA A 128 24.02 16.11 23.08
CA ALA A 128 24.57 16.99 22.06
C ALA A 128 24.24 16.52 20.63
N TRP A 129 24.43 15.24 20.33
CA TRP A 129 24.08 14.69 19.02
C TRP A 129 22.58 14.64 18.77
N ASN A 130 21.77 14.39 19.81
CA ASN A 130 20.32 14.47 19.72
C ASN A 130 19.84 15.86 19.37
N LEU A 131 20.37 16.89 20.04
CA LEU A 131 20.06 18.28 19.71
C LEU A 131 20.44 18.62 18.27
N LYS A 132 21.61 18.15 17.81
CA LYS A 132 22.10 18.38 16.44
C LYS A 132 21.15 17.75 15.39
N GLN A 133 20.72 16.49 15.59
CA GLN A 133 19.78 15.85 14.66
C GLN A 133 18.40 16.53 14.68
N LEU A 134 17.95 17.05 15.84
CA LEU A 134 16.71 17.81 15.95
C LEU A 134 16.80 19.13 15.19
N ASN A 135 17.91 19.84 15.27
CA ASN A 135 18.11 21.08 14.51
C ASN A 135 18.02 20.85 13.00
N TYR A 136 18.61 19.78 12.47
CA TYR A 136 18.46 19.42 11.06
C TYR A 136 17.01 19.10 10.70
N LYS A 137 16.26 18.38 11.56
CA LYS A 137 14.83 18.09 11.37
C LYS A 137 14.01 19.41 11.32
N VAL A 138 14.25 20.32 12.27
CA VAL A 138 13.53 21.60 12.33
C VAL A 138 13.84 22.44 11.09
N SER A 139 15.09 22.48 10.65
CA SER A 139 15.49 23.22 9.45
C SER A 139 14.81 22.69 8.19
N ALA A 140 14.73 21.37 8.03
CA ALA A 140 14.03 20.73 6.90
C ALA A 140 12.53 21.04 6.92
N ASN A 141 11.89 20.98 8.11
CA ASN A 141 10.48 21.30 8.27
C ASN A 141 10.19 22.79 8.04
N ALA A 142 11.09 23.68 8.48
CA ALA A 142 10.96 25.11 8.21
C ALA A 142 11.03 25.41 6.72
N LEU A 143 11.91 24.73 5.98
CA LEU A 143 12.01 24.89 4.54
C LEU A 143 10.72 24.46 3.83
N TYR A 144 10.11 23.33 4.26
CA TYR A 144 8.79 22.93 3.80
C TYR A 144 7.74 24.00 4.16
N GLY A 145 7.72 24.50 5.39
CA GLY A 145 6.81 25.56 5.84
C GLY A 145 6.91 26.82 4.98
N CYS A 146 8.12 27.22 4.58
CA CYS A 146 8.35 28.34 3.67
C CYS A 146 7.67 28.16 2.31
N SER A 147 7.49 26.93 1.82
CA SER A 147 6.80 26.67 0.56
C SER A 147 5.29 26.97 0.64
N GLY A 148 4.70 26.91 1.82
CA GLY A 148 3.29 27.23 2.07
C GLY A 148 3.04 28.68 2.52
N GLN A 149 4.08 29.46 2.83
CA GLN A 149 3.96 30.82 3.34
C GLN A 149 3.98 31.84 2.20
N TYR A 150 2.90 32.58 2.04
CA TYR A 150 2.73 33.55 0.95
C TYR A 150 3.85 34.60 0.84
N SER A 151 4.40 35.07 1.97
CA SER A 151 5.49 36.06 2.01
C SER A 151 6.87 35.46 1.73
N SER A 152 6.99 34.16 1.61
CA SER A 152 8.27 33.50 1.37
C SER A 152 8.68 33.57 -0.10
N ILE A 153 9.98 33.76 -0.35
CA ILE A 153 10.55 33.66 -1.70
C ILE A 153 10.44 32.25 -2.29
N PHE A 154 10.21 31.24 -1.45
CA PHE A 154 10.01 29.86 -1.83
C PHE A 154 8.53 29.47 -1.93
N TYR A 155 7.62 30.44 -1.86
CA TYR A 155 6.20 30.17 -1.91
C TYR A 155 5.79 29.42 -3.16
N ASN A 156 5.24 28.23 -2.95
CA ASN A 156 4.68 27.39 -3.99
C ASN A 156 3.58 26.52 -3.40
N LEU A 157 2.36 27.01 -3.45
CA LEU A 157 1.20 26.33 -2.88
C LEU A 157 1.02 24.93 -3.45
N TYR A 158 1.27 24.72 -4.74
CA TYR A 158 1.14 23.43 -5.39
C TYR A 158 2.14 22.41 -4.88
N LEU A 159 3.38 22.84 -4.61
CA LEU A 159 4.40 22.00 -3.98
C LEU A 159 3.98 21.61 -2.56
N CYS A 160 3.54 22.58 -1.77
CA CYS A 160 3.09 22.35 -0.39
C CYS A 160 1.90 21.37 -0.34
N THR A 161 0.89 21.60 -1.18
CA THR A 161 -0.29 20.73 -1.28
C THR A 161 0.07 19.32 -1.76
N ALA A 162 0.95 19.22 -2.75
CA ALA A 162 1.41 17.95 -3.28
C ALA A 162 2.16 17.12 -2.22
N ILE A 163 3.03 17.74 -1.42
CA ILE A 163 3.76 17.05 -0.34
C ILE A 163 2.78 16.50 0.71
N THR A 164 1.85 17.34 1.18
CA THR A 164 0.86 16.90 2.18
C THR A 164 -0.11 15.85 1.64
N GLY A 165 -0.57 16.01 0.41
CA GLY A 165 -1.45 15.03 -0.23
C GLY A 165 -0.77 13.70 -0.46
N GLN A 166 0.47 13.70 -0.92
CA GLN A 166 1.26 12.49 -1.07
C GLN A 166 1.49 11.80 0.29
N GLY A 167 1.78 12.58 1.35
CA GLY A 167 1.89 12.07 2.72
C GLY A 167 0.59 11.39 3.19
N ARG A 168 -0.57 12.04 3.00
CA ARG A 168 -1.87 11.42 3.28
C ARG A 168 -2.10 10.14 2.49
N GLY A 169 -1.73 10.12 1.20
CA GLY A 169 -1.82 8.93 0.37
C GLY A 169 -0.97 7.77 0.92
N CYS A 170 0.26 8.04 1.34
CA CYS A 170 1.13 7.04 1.95
C CYS A 170 0.55 6.48 3.27
N ILE A 171 0.02 7.36 4.13
CA ILE A 171 -0.62 6.95 5.39
C ILE A 171 -1.86 6.09 5.09
N SER A 172 -2.73 6.52 4.19
CA SER A 172 -3.91 5.77 3.79
C SER A 172 -3.57 4.39 3.24
N ALA A 173 -2.55 4.31 2.39
CA ALA A 173 -2.05 3.05 1.87
C ALA A 173 -1.51 2.14 2.99
N SER A 174 -0.75 2.70 3.94
CA SER A 174 -0.22 1.94 5.08
C SER A 174 -1.33 1.40 5.98
N ILE A 175 -2.33 2.23 6.33
CA ILE A 175 -3.48 1.79 7.13
C ILE A 175 -4.22 0.66 6.41
N THR A 176 -4.57 0.86 5.14
CA THR A 176 -5.29 -0.16 4.35
C THR A 176 -4.51 -1.46 4.26
N MET A 177 -3.19 -1.37 4.12
CA MET A 177 -2.33 -2.55 4.06
C MET A 177 -2.28 -3.29 5.40
N PHE A 178 -2.05 -2.60 6.51
CA PHE A 178 -1.94 -3.23 7.83
C PHE A 178 -3.28 -3.81 8.28
N GLU A 179 -4.37 -3.07 8.15
CA GLU A 179 -5.70 -3.56 8.49
C GLU A 179 -6.09 -4.76 7.64
N GLY A 180 -5.88 -4.68 6.33
CA GLY A 180 -6.24 -5.78 5.45
C GLY A 180 -5.38 -7.02 5.61
N LEU A 181 -4.11 -6.88 5.99
CA LEU A 181 -3.17 -7.99 6.13
C LEU A 181 -3.19 -8.60 7.53
N LEU A 182 -3.05 -7.77 8.57
CA LEU A 182 -2.92 -8.21 9.95
C LEU A 182 -4.28 -8.28 10.67
N GLY A 183 -5.20 -7.37 10.36
CA GLY A 183 -6.54 -7.32 10.95
C GLY A 183 -7.58 -8.18 10.25
N ASN A 184 -7.22 -8.81 9.12
CA ASN A 184 -8.18 -9.49 8.25
C ASN A 184 -9.37 -8.60 7.84
N ASN A 185 -9.13 -7.31 7.81
CA ASN A 185 -10.14 -6.28 7.57
C ASN A 185 -10.22 -5.87 6.09
N MET A 186 -9.85 -6.80 5.20
CA MET A 186 -10.08 -6.66 3.78
C MET A 186 -11.54 -7.01 3.50
N ARG A 187 -12.32 -6.03 3.03
CA ARG A 187 -13.72 -6.22 2.70
C ARG A 187 -13.96 -5.82 1.25
N PHE A 188 -14.76 -6.63 0.57
CA PHE A 188 -15.28 -6.30 -0.74
C PHE A 188 -16.64 -5.61 -0.60
N GLU A 189 -16.86 -4.59 -1.41
CA GLU A 189 -18.05 -3.73 -1.36
C GLU A 189 -18.90 -3.84 -2.63
N SER A 190 -18.47 -4.64 -3.58
CA SER A 190 -19.22 -4.93 -4.81
C SER A 190 -18.80 -6.26 -5.43
N LEU A 191 -19.68 -6.84 -6.24
CA LEU A 191 -19.37 -8.03 -7.05
C LEU A 191 -18.17 -7.78 -7.98
N THR A 192 -18.09 -6.59 -8.57
CA THR A 192 -16.99 -6.21 -9.47
C THR A 192 -15.64 -6.28 -8.77
N GLU A 193 -15.55 -5.84 -7.49
CA GLU A 193 -14.30 -5.94 -6.72
C GLU A 193 -13.88 -7.40 -6.51
N VAL A 194 -14.82 -8.27 -6.17
CA VAL A 194 -14.53 -9.71 -5.95
C VAL A 194 -14.03 -10.33 -7.23
N LEU A 195 -14.75 -10.14 -8.33
CA LEU A 195 -14.38 -10.73 -9.62
C LEU A 195 -13.04 -10.21 -10.11
N GLN A 196 -12.77 -8.91 -9.96
CA GLN A 196 -11.48 -8.32 -10.29
C GLN A 196 -10.35 -8.85 -9.42
N TYR A 197 -10.60 -9.07 -8.13
CA TYR A 197 -9.61 -9.67 -7.24
C TYR A 197 -9.24 -11.09 -7.70
N ILE A 198 -10.23 -11.89 -8.06
CA ILE A 198 -10.02 -13.26 -8.59
C ILE A 198 -9.24 -13.18 -9.92
N GLU A 199 -9.63 -12.31 -10.84
CA GLU A 199 -8.93 -12.13 -12.11
C GLU A 199 -7.48 -11.71 -11.93
N ASN A 200 -7.20 -10.80 -10.99
CA ASN A 200 -5.84 -10.39 -10.65
C ASN A 200 -4.99 -11.58 -10.18
N ILE A 201 -5.54 -12.47 -9.35
CA ILE A 201 -4.85 -13.71 -8.91
C ILE A 201 -4.54 -14.62 -10.10
N VAL A 202 -5.50 -14.80 -11.00
CA VAL A 202 -5.30 -15.61 -12.21
C VAL A 202 -4.18 -15.04 -13.10
N ASN A 203 -4.14 -13.71 -13.27
CA ASN A 203 -3.12 -13.05 -14.05
C ASN A 203 -1.74 -13.11 -13.39
N ASP A 204 -1.67 -12.89 -12.09
CA ASP A 204 -0.42 -13.02 -11.33
C ASP A 204 0.13 -14.45 -11.38
N GLN A 205 -0.74 -15.47 -11.33
CA GLN A 205 -0.34 -16.87 -11.46
C GLN A 205 0.24 -17.16 -12.85
N LYS A 206 -0.35 -16.60 -13.92
CA LYS A 206 0.18 -16.71 -15.28
C LYS A 206 1.55 -16.05 -15.46
N GLU A 207 1.81 -15.00 -14.71
CA GLU A 207 3.09 -14.26 -14.72
C GLU A 207 4.14 -14.87 -13.74
N GLU A 208 3.85 -16.05 -13.16
CA GLU A 208 4.71 -16.78 -12.21
C GLU A 208 5.15 -15.95 -10.99
N ARG A 209 4.32 -14.99 -10.58
CA ARG A 209 4.63 -14.06 -9.48
C ARG A 209 4.65 -14.71 -8.09
N PHE A 210 4.10 -15.93 -7.98
CA PHE A 210 4.03 -16.67 -6.71
C PHE A 210 5.04 -17.82 -6.63
N SER A 211 6.21 -17.68 -7.25
CA SER A 211 7.24 -18.73 -7.30
C SER A 211 7.72 -19.15 -5.90
N LYS A 212 7.85 -18.17 -5.00
CA LYS A 212 8.33 -18.43 -3.62
C LYS A 212 7.36 -19.25 -2.77
N PHE A 213 6.06 -19.21 -3.08
CA PHE A 213 5.08 -20.10 -2.46
C PHE A 213 5.35 -21.58 -2.80
N ASN A 214 5.91 -21.85 -3.99
CA ASN A 214 6.30 -23.21 -4.36
C ASN A 214 7.47 -23.69 -3.52
N ASP A 215 8.49 -22.86 -3.32
CA ASP A 215 9.70 -23.20 -2.58
C ASP A 215 9.39 -23.62 -1.12
N CYS A 216 8.25 -23.20 -0.61
CA CYS A 216 7.80 -23.51 0.74
C CYS A 216 6.71 -24.58 0.79
N ASP A 217 6.31 -25.12 -0.35
CA ASP A 217 5.22 -26.11 -0.47
C ASP A 217 3.91 -25.69 0.24
N VAL A 218 3.72 -24.40 0.48
CA VAL A 218 2.53 -23.88 1.16
C VAL A 218 1.26 -24.18 0.36
N LEU A 219 1.41 -24.29 -0.95
CA LEU A 219 0.29 -24.54 -1.88
C LEU A 219 -0.02 -26.02 -2.11
N ASP A 220 0.68 -26.94 -1.46
CA ASP A 220 0.50 -28.39 -1.67
C ASP A 220 -0.80 -28.95 -1.08
N ARG A 221 -1.45 -28.21 -0.17
CA ARG A 221 -2.78 -28.60 0.29
C ARG A 221 -3.79 -28.31 -0.80
N ASN A 222 -4.54 -29.33 -1.22
CA ASN A 222 -5.68 -29.15 -2.10
C ASN A 222 -6.85 -28.54 -1.33
N ILE A 223 -7.04 -27.23 -1.50
CA ILE A 223 -8.20 -26.51 -0.98
C ILE A 223 -9.40 -26.85 -1.86
N THR A 224 -10.55 -27.19 -1.27
CA THR A 224 -11.78 -27.44 -2.01
C THR A 224 -12.38 -26.13 -2.52
N ILE A 225 -13.23 -26.24 -3.54
CA ILE A 225 -14.00 -25.09 -4.07
C ILE A 225 -14.84 -24.45 -2.95
N GLU A 226 -15.47 -25.30 -2.12
CA GLU A 226 -16.30 -24.87 -1.00
C GLU A 226 -15.49 -24.11 0.06
N GLU A 227 -14.32 -24.61 0.47
CA GLU A 227 -13.44 -23.94 1.39
C GLU A 227 -13.03 -22.55 0.86
N CYS A 228 -12.67 -22.49 -0.42
CA CYS A 228 -12.29 -21.23 -1.08
C CYS A 228 -13.47 -20.26 -1.16
N TYR A 229 -14.66 -20.74 -1.53
CA TYR A 229 -15.88 -19.94 -1.60
C TYR A 229 -16.27 -19.38 -0.23
N ILE A 230 -16.30 -20.22 0.81
CA ILE A 230 -16.58 -19.77 2.18
C ILE A 230 -15.60 -18.68 2.57
N ARG A 231 -14.32 -18.88 2.26
CA ARG A 231 -13.27 -17.89 2.57
C ARG A 231 -13.48 -16.55 1.86
N ILE A 232 -13.89 -16.56 0.60
CA ILE A 232 -14.23 -15.32 -0.12
C ILE A 232 -15.49 -14.69 0.47
N MET A 233 -16.50 -15.47 0.80
CA MET A 233 -17.74 -14.95 1.39
C MET A 233 -17.52 -14.32 2.78
N GLU A 234 -16.55 -14.77 3.56
CA GLU A 234 -16.19 -14.15 4.84
C GLU A 234 -15.72 -12.69 4.70
N ILE A 235 -15.13 -12.33 3.56
CA ILE A 235 -14.64 -10.98 3.26
C ILE A 235 -15.55 -10.21 2.29
N CYS A 236 -16.67 -10.81 1.87
CA CYS A 236 -17.70 -10.12 1.12
C CYS A 236 -18.69 -9.45 2.05
N GLY A 237 -19.05 -8.24 1.70
CA GLY A 237 -20.10 -7.50 2.41
C GLY A 237 -19.54 -6.47 3.39
N THR A 238 -20.23 -5.36 3.39
CA THR A 238 -20.04 -4.24 4.29
C THR A 238 -21.43 -3.72 4.71
N LYS A 239 -21.47 -2.63 5.47
CA LYS A 239 -22.74 -1.93 5.74
C LYS A 239 -23.44 -1.44 4.47
N ASN A 240 -22.66 -1.24 3.40
CA ASN A 240 -23.16 -0.65 2.15
C ASN A 240 -23.45 -1.69 1.06
N TRP A 241 -22.96 -2.92 1.21
CA TRP A 241 -23.17 -3.97 0.23
C TRP A 241 -23.21 -5.35 0.88
N ILE A 242 -24.30 -6.05 0.65
CA ILE A 242 -24.48 -7.46 1.01
C ILE A 242 -24.67 -8.23 -0.30
N PRO A 243 -23.88 -9.28 -0.58
CA PRO A 243 -24.02 -10.04 -1.81
C PRO A 243 -25.42 -10.60 -2.00
N SER A 244 -26.07 -10.26 -3.13
CA SER A 244 -27.33 -10.87 -3.53
C SER A 244 -27.13 -12.36 -3.92
N GLU A 245 -28.21 -13.09 -4.14
CA GLU A 245 -28.13 -14.50 -4.58
C GLU A 245 -27.42 -14.62 -5.93
N GLU A 246 -27.74 -13.74 -6.88
CA GLU A 246 -27.07 -13.70 -8.19
C GLU A 246 -25.58 -13.39 -8.05
N ALA A 247 -25.18 -12.50 -7.13
CA ALA A 247 -23.78 -12.20 -6.87
C ALA A 247 -23.05 -13.39 -6.25
N ARG A 248 -23.69 -14.11 -5.33
CA ARG A 248 -23.15 -15.34 -4.72
C ARG A 248 -22.94 -16.44 -5.75
N GLU A 249 -23.94 -16.64 -6.62
CA GLU A 249 -23.86 -17.59 -7.71
C GLU A 249 -22.76 -17.24 -8.71
N ALA A 250 -22.62 -15.97 -9.08
CA ALA A 250 -21.56 -15.50 -9.96
C ALA A 250 -20.16 -15.75 -9.36
N ILE A 251 -19.97 -15.48 -8.05
CA ILE A 251 -18.70 -15.77 -7.34
C ILE A 251 -18.44 -17.28 -7.34
N TRP A 252 -19.44 -18.10 -6.99
CA TRP A 252 -19.31 -19.54 -6.99
C TRP A 252 -18.89 -20.08 -8.37
N ASN A 253 -19.62 -19.69 -9.42
CA ASN A 253 -19.33 -20.11 -10.78
C ASN A 253 -17.93 -19.68 -11.24
N THR A 254 -17.48 -18.50 -10.81
CA THR A 254 -16.13 -18.03 -11.12
C THR A 254 -15.07 -18.90 -10.44
N ILE A 255 -15.25 -19.25 -9.17
CA ILE A 255 -14.30 -20.10 -8.43
C ILE A 255 -14.29 -21.53 -9.01
N CYS A 256 -15.45 -22.07 -9.40
CA CYS A 256 -15.55 -23.41 -10.04
C CYS A 256 -14.73 -23.53 -11.33
N ASN A 257 -14.51 -22.43 -12.04
CA ASN A 257 -13.74 -22.38 -13.28
C ASN A 257 -12.23 -22.16 -13.09
N LEU A 258 -11.76 -22.02 -11.83
CA LEU A 258 -10.35 -21.84 -11.53
C LEU A 258 -9.60 -23.18 -11.50
N ASN A 259 -8.32 -23.14 -11.87
CA ASN A 259 -7.44 -24.29 -11.61
C ASN A 259 -7.10 -24.40 -10.12
N GLN A 260 -6.69 -25.59 -9.68
CA GLN A 260 -6.39 -25.87 -8.27
C GLN A 260 -5.36 -24.91 -7.66
N ARG A 261 -4.36 -24.51 -8.44
CA ARG A 261 -3.35 -23.58 -7.98
C ARG A 261 -3.92 -22.18 -7.69
N CYS A 262 -4.78 -21.67 -8.56
CA CYS A 262 -5.47 -20.40 -8.32
C CYS A 262 -6.38 -20.48 -7.08
N ILE A 263 -7.07 -21.60 -6.87
CA ILE A 263 -7.90 -21.85 -5.69
C ILE A 263 -7.05 -21.79 -4.42
N ASN A 264 -5.91 -22.48 -4.40
CA ASN A 264 -4.99 -22.48 -3.27
C ASN A 264 -4.44 -21.08 -2.97
N ILE A 265 -3.98 -20.36 -4.00
CA ILE A 265 -3.48 -18.99 -3.85
C ILE A 265 -4.59 -18.08 -3.32
N LEU A 266 -5.78 -18.15 -3.90
CA LEU A 266 -6.92 -17.32 -3.52
C LEU A 266 -7.32 -17.52 -2.06
N TYR A 267 -7.30 -18.76 -1.59
CA TYR A 267 -7.58 -19.11 -0.20
C TYR A 267 -6.58 -18.49 0.78
N TYR A 268 -5.28 -18.65 0.53
CA TYR A 268 -4.24 -18.22 1.47
C TYR A 268 -3.91 -16.73 1.36
N LYS A 269 -3.89 -16.17 0.15
CA LYS A 269 -3.49 -14.77 -0.09
C LYS A 269 -4.42 -13.75 0.54
N ASN A 270 -5.67 -14.14 0.75
CA ASN A 270 -6.65 -13.26 1.37
C ASN A 270 -6.48 -13.05 2.85
N ASN A 271 -5.74 -13.92 3.56
CA ASN A 271 -5.70 -13.91 5.00
C ASN A 271 -4.35 -14.44 5.52
N LEU A 272 -3.60 -13.56 6.13
CA LEU A 272 -2.30 -13.92 6.68
C LEU A 272 -2.40 -14.94 7.83
N TYR A 273 -3.48 -14.91 8.63
CA TYR A 273 -3.70 -15.92 9.67
C TYR A 273 -3.87 -17.31 9.06
N LYS A 274 -4.69 -17.45 8.00
CA LYS A 274 -4.84 -18.74 7.31
C LYS A 274 -3.54 -19.23 6.70
N PHE A 275 -2.75 -18.32 6.13
CA PHE A 275 -1.42 -18.64 5.64
C PHE A 275 -0.51 -19.13 6.76
N CYS A 276 -0.48 -18.46 7.91
CA CYS A 276 0.33 -18.84 9.05
C CYS A 276 -0.23 -20.05 9.83
N GLU A 277 -1.49 -20.45 9.64
CA GLU A 277 -2.04 -21.71 10.16
C GLU A 277 -1.58 -22.93 9.35
N ASN A 278 -0.99 -22.76 8.17
CA ASN A 278 -0.43 -23.85 7.39
C ASN A 278 0.72 -24.51 8.19
N GLN A 279 0.67 -25.86 8.31
CA GLN A 279 1.64 -26.60 9.14
C GLN A 279 3.09 -26.39 8.70
N ARG A 280 3.35 -26.19 7.43
CA ARG A 280 4.70 -25.96 6.90
C ARG A 280 5.23 -24.57 7.26
N VAL A 281 4.35 -23.54 7.24
CA VAL A 281 4.68 -22.20 7.73
C VAL A 281 4.91 -22.23 9.23
N ILE A 282 4.06 -22.91 9.98
CA ILE A 282 4.26 -23.14 11.43
C ILE A 282 5.62 -23.79 11.68
N ASN A 283 5.94 -24.88 10.98
CA ASN A 283 7.21 -25.56 11.13
C ASN A 283 8.40 -24.65 10.79
N LEU A 284 8.28 -23.77 9.81
CA LEU A 284 9.30 -22.77 9.47
C LEU A 284 9.50 -21.79 10.63
N ILE A 285 8.41 -21.23 11.18
CA ILE A 285 8.45 -20.31 12.31
C ILE A 285 9.06 -21.00 13.55
N LEU A 286 8.63 -22.23 13.84
CA LEU A 286 9.16 -23.00 14.96
C LEU A 286 10.66 -23.28 14.81
N ARG A 287 11.13 -23.63 13.63
CA ARG A 287 12.58 -23.77 13.37
C ARG A 287 13.35 -22.48 13.62
N MET A 288 12.79 -21.33 13.23
CA MET A 288 13.40 -20.05 13.53
C MET A 288 13.49 -19.81 15.03
N LEU A 289 12.40 -20.04 15.77
CA LEU A 289 12.33 -19.81 17.20
C LEU A 289 13.26 -20.75 17.99
N THR A 290 13.35 -22.02 17.60
CA THR A 290 14.22 -23.01 18.27
C THR A 290 15.71 -22.77 18.01
N LYS A 291 16.08 -22.14 16.90
CA LYS A 291 17.46 -21.77 16.57
C LYS A 291 17.89 -20.43 17.19
N MET A 292 16.97 -19.65 17.74
CA MET A 292 17.30 -18.42 18.46
C MET A 292 17.85 -18.76 19.85
N GLU A 293 19.18 -18.65 20.02
CA GLU A 293 19.85 -18.97 21.29
C GLU A 293 19.72 -17.83 22.29
N GLU A 294 19.64 -16.58 21.86
CA GLU A 294 19.52 -15.40 22.72
C GLU A 294 18.52 -14.38 22.16
N PRO A 295 17.84 -13.59 23.03
CA PRO A 295 16.98 -12.52 22.57
C PRO A 295 17.79 -11.47 21.80
N TYR A 296 17.21 -10.96 20.72
CA TYR A 296 17.82 -9.90 19.92
C TYR A 296 18.07 -8.64 20.77
N LEU A 297 19.33 -8.40 21.09
CA LEU A 297 19.76 -7.13 21.69
C LEU A 297 20.03 -6.05 20.63
N ASP A 298 20.34 -6.46 19.40
CA ASP A 298 20.56 -5.57 18.26
C ASP A 298 19.76 -6.08 17.05
N PRO A 299 18.71 -5.37 16.63
CA PRO A 299 17.86 -5.74 15.49
C PRO A 299 18.61 -5.76 14.14
N ASN A 300 19.86 -5.26 14.09
CA ASN A 300 20.68 -5.29 12.88
C ASN A 300 21.61 -6.52 12.82
N LYS A 301 21.64 -7.35 13.85
CA LYS A 301 22.47 -8.56 13.91
C LYS A 301 21.59 -9.79 13.95
N VAL A 302 21.28 -10.32 12.77
CA VAL A 302 20.60 -11.62 12.66
C VAL A 302 21.61 -12.72 12.92
N PRO A 303 21.34 -13.68 13.83
CA PRO A 303 22.18 -14.86 13.99
C PRO A 303 22.29 -15.64 12.67
N GLU A 304 23.50 -16.01 12.24
CA GLU A 304 23.73 -16.79 11.03
C GLU A 304 22.96 -18.12 11.03
N THR A 305 22.69 -18.65 12.23
CA THR A 305 21.96 -19.91 12.45
C THR A 305 20.52 -19.90 11.95
N ILE A 306 19.90 -18.72 11.82
CA ILE A 306 18.51 -18.55 11.35
C ILE A 306 18.41 -17.79 10.03
N ASP A 307 19.54 -17.42 9.43
CA ASP A 307 19.54 -16.56 8.23
C ASP A 307 18.75 -17.17 7.07
N TYR A 308 18.88 -18.48 6.87
CA TYR A 308 18.16 -19.20 5.81
C TYR A 308 16.65 -19.15 6.03
N GLU A 309 16.17 -19.55 7.22
CA GLU A 309 14.73 -19.56 7.55
C GLU A 309 14.15 -18.15 7.55
N LEU A 310 14.91 -17.17 8.06
CA LEU A 310 14.49 -15.78 8.07
C LEU A 310 14.38 -15.23 6.66
N LYS A 311 15.33 -15.55 5.77
CA LYS A 311 15.27 -15.16 4.38
C LYS A 311 14.06 -15.76 3.69
N LEU A 312 13.83 -17.05 3.87
CA LEU A 312 12.68 -17.74 3.29
C LEU A 312 11.36 -17.14 3.79
N PHE A 313 11.22 -16.90 5.08
CA PHE A 313 10.04 -16.26 5.67
C PHE A 313 9.85 -14.84 5.15
N LYS A 314 10.93 -14.07 5.05
CA LYS A 314 10.92 -12.72 4.48
C LYS A 314 10.46 -12.73 3.02
N ASP A 315 10.95 -13.65 2.20
CA ASP A 315 10.58 -13.78 0.80
C ASP A 315 9.09 -14.12 0.66
N LEU A 316 8.56 -15.00 1.50
CA LEU A 316 7.13 -15.33 1.53
C LEU A 316 6.28 -14.13 1.91
N ILE A 317 6.64 -13.40 2.96
CA ILE A 317 5.91 -12.20 3.39
C ILE A 317 6.00 -11.13 2.30
N PHE A 318 7.15 -10.99 1.64
CA PHE A 318 7.33 -10.05 0.55
C PHE A 318 6.37 -10.36 -0.61
N GLU A 319 6.31 -11.59 -1.08
CA GLU A 319 5.35 -12.01 -2.12
C GLU A 319 3.91 -11.82 -1.67
N TYR A 320 3.61 -12.16 -0.43
CA TYR A 320 2.26 -12.05 0.13
C TYR A 320 1.80 -10.60 0.26
N ILE A 321 2.67 -9.69 0.71
CA ILE A 321 2.35 -8.27 0.95
C ILE A 321 2.47 -7.45 -0.33
N TYR A 322 3.63 -7.49 -0.99
CA TYR A 322 3.96 -6.57 -2.07
C TYR A 322 3.21 -6.84 -3.37
N TYR A 323 2.82 -8.07 -3.62
CA TYR A 323 1.99 -8.43 -4.77
C TYR A 323 0.50 -8.39 -4.46
N ARG A 324 0.12 -7.74 -3.37
CA ARG A 324 -1.28 -7.52 -3.07
C ARG A 324 -1.84 -6.40 -3.95
N HIS A 325 -2.93 -6.71 -4.65
CA HIS A 325 -3.69 -5.69 -5.36
C HIS A 325 -4.47 -4.84 -4.37
N MET A 326 -4.15 -3.54 -4.34
CA MET A 326 -4.82 -2.56 -3.51
C MET A 326 -5.85 -1.82 -4.35
N PHE A 327 -7.07 -1.77 -3.88
CA PHE A 327 -8.12 -0.97 -4.53
C PHE A 327 -7.89 0.50 -4.21
N ILE A 328 -7.52 1.27 -5.23
CA ILE A 328 -7.15 2.70 -5.10
C ILE A 328 -8.30 3.53 -4.58
N ASP A 329 -9.53 3.20 -4.92
CA ASP A 329 -10.76 3.85 -4.45
C ASP A 329 -11.01 3.69 -2.94
N LYS A 330 -10.38 2.73 -2.28
CA LYS A 330 -10.46 2.57 -0.82
C LYS A 330 -9.52 3.51 -0.06
N LEU A 331 -8.47 4.03 -0.70
CA LEU A 331 -7.51 4.92 -0.05
C LEU A 331 -8.14 6.23 0.46
N PRO A 332 -9.03 6.91 -0.28
CA PRO A 332 -9.72 8.10 0.23
C PRO A 332 -10.70 7.81 1.37
N ARG A 333 -11.13 6.56 1.51
CA ARG A 333 -12.17 6.12 2.46
C ARG A 333 -11.60 5.48 3.72
N VAL A 334 -10.29 5.53 3.90
CA VAL A 334 -9.61 4.90 5.06
C VAL A 334 -10.12 5.38 6.42
N TYR A 335 -10.70 6.58 6.49
CA TYR A 335 -11.32 7.12 7.70
C TYR A 335 -12.69 6.48 8.04
N GLU A 336 -13.33 5.82 7.07
CA GLU A 336 -14.57 5.05 7.25
C GLU A 336 -14.30 3.61 7.69
N MET A 337 -13.04 3.16 7.54
CA MET A 337 -12.62 1.81 7.86
C MET A 337 -12.61 1.60 9.38
N GLN A 338 -13.20 0.52 9.83
CA GLN A 338 -12.99 0.03 11.19
C GLN A 338 -11.52 -0.38 11.33
N ARG A 339 -10.87 0.10 12.39
CA ARG A 339 -9.46 -0.18 12.65
C ARG A 339 -9.32 -1.10 13.85
N ASP A 340 -8.79 -2.29 13.60
CA ASP A 340 -8.57 -3.30 14.64
C ASP A 340 -7.07 -3.40 14.98
N ILE A 341 -6.21 -3.00 14.06
CA ILE A 341 -4.75 -3.14 14.18
C ILE A 341 -4.05 -1.78 14.28
N VAL A 342 -4.43 -0.82 13.45
CA VAL A 342 -3.76 0.50 13.39
C VAL A 342 -4.36 1.42 14.44
N LEU A 343 -3.64 1.63 15.54
CA LEU A 343 -4.08 2.44 16.68
C LEU A 343 -3.89 3.94 16.42
N ILE A 344 -2.70 4.32 15.99
CA ILE A 344 -2.31 5.72 15.77
C ILE A 344 -1.50 5.81 14.49
N THR A 345 -1.69 6.89 13.75
CA THR A 345 -0.88 7.24 12.59
C THR A 345 -0.35 8.66 12.74
N ASP A 346 0.90 8.84 12.40
CA ASP A 346 1.55 10.14 12.26
C ASP A 346 2.13 10.24 10.85
N THR A 347 2.66 11.38 10.49
CA THR A 347 3.10 11.77 9.14
C THR A 347 3.92 10.70 8.40
N ASP A 348 4.74 9.94 9.10
CA ASP A 348 5.68 8.95 8.56
C ASP A 348 5.69 7.62 9.32
N SER A 349 4.73 7.41 10.23
CA SER A 349 4.72 6.24 11.10
C SER A 349 3.30 5.76 11.43
N CYS A 350 3.17 4.47 11.71
CA CYS A 350 1.97 3.84 12.24
C CYS A 350 2.32 3.07 13.50
N ILE A 351 1.50 3.24 14.54
CA ILE A 351 1.52 2.37 15.72
C ILE A 351 0.44 1.32 15.52
N ILE A 352 0.86 0.06 15.51
CA ILE A 352 -0.03 -1.08 15.30
C ILE A 352 -0.10 -1.95 16.55
N SER A 353 -1.29 -2.53 16.81
CA SER A 353 -1.47 -3.58 17.80
C SER A 353 -1.05 -4.92 17.21
N LEU A 354 -0.26 -5.68 17.94
CA LEU A 354 0.11 -7.06 17.62
C LEU A 354 -0.51 -8.06 18.60
N ASP A 355 -1.49 -7.66 19.40
CA ASP A 355 -2.07 -8.48 20.46
C ASP A 355 -2.66 -9.79 19.93
N GLU A 356 -3.41 -9.72 18.81
CA GLU A 356 -3.95 -10.90 18.15
C GLU A 356 -2.85 -11.83 17.63
N TRP A 357 -1.78 -11.27 17.07
CA TRP A 357 -0.61 -12.05 16.61
C TRP A 357 0.15 -12.66 17.77
N TYR A 358 0.28 -11.95 18.88
CA TYR A 358 0.88 -12.48 20.08
C TYR A 358 0.11 -13.69 20.61
N ARG A 359 -1.22 -13.60 20.69
CA ARG A 359 -2.09 -14.72 21.08
C ARG A 359 -2.01 -15.89 20.10
N PHE A 360 -1.98 -15.60 18.79
CA PHE A 360 -1.78 -16.60 17.77
C PHE A 360 -0.46 -17.36 17.95
N VAL A 361 0.65 -16.65 18.14
CA VAL A 361 1.96 -17.25 18.36
C VAL A 361 1.96 -18.11 19.64
N LEU A 362 1.42 -17.60 20.74
CA LEU A 362 1.32 -18.35 21.99
C LEU A 362 0.56 -19.67 21.82
N LYS A 363 -0.53 -19.67 21.04
CA LYS A 363 -1.32 -20.88 20.79
C LYS A 363 -0.47 -22.03 20.21
N TYR A 364 0.51 -21.71 19.37
CA TYR A 364 1.36 -22.71 18.70
C TYR A 364 2.71 -22.93 19.38
N THR A 365 3.09 -22.09 20.34
CA THR A 365 4.39 -22.15 21.01
C THR A 365 4.29 -22.56 22.49
N ILE A 366 3.09 -22.83 23.01
CA ILE A 366 2.89 -23.34 24.37
C ILE A 366 3.63 -24.69 24.51
N GLY A 367 4.59 -24.75 25.45
CA GLY A 367 5.43 -25.92 25.69
C GLY A 367 6.81 -25.89 25.05
N ILE A 368 7.12 -24.88 24.23
CA ILE A 368 8.47 -24.62 23.75
C ILE A 368 9.15 -23.70 24.77
N PRO A 369 10.32 -24.10 25.35
CA PRO A 369 11.04 -23.23 26.25
C PRO A 369 11.59 -22.02 25.48
N MET A 370 10.79 -20.97 25.38
CA MET A 370 11.25 -19.69 24.85
C MET A 370 12.03 -18.97 25.94
N LYS A 371 13.30 -18.72 25.71
CA LYS A 371 14.13 -17.84 26.55
C LYS A 371 13.83 -16.37 26.24
N ILE A 372 12.54 -16.00 26.24
CA ILE A 372 12.14 -14.59 26.11
C ILE A 372 12.27 -13.98 27.51
N LYS A 373 13.31 -13.22 27.75
CA LYS A 373 13.36 -12.28 28.85
C LYS A 373 12.63 -11.01 28.44
N TYR A 374 11.53 -10.71 29.15
CA TYR A 374 10.84 -9.43 29.08
C TYR A 374 11.75 -8.28 29.52
#